data_4aeab28eed87d0d7e99d3e5b015942b9
#
_entry.id   4aeab28eed87d0d7e99d3e5b015942b9
#
_cell.length_a   1.000
_cell.length_b   1.000
_cell.length_c   1.000
_cell.angle_alpha   90.00
_cell.angle_beta   90.00
_cell.angle_gamma   90.00
#
_symmetry.space_group_name_H-M   'P 1'
#
loop_
_entity.id
_entity.type
_entity.pdbx_description
1 polymer ?
#
loop_
_entity_poly.entity_id
_entity_poly.type
_entity_poly.pdbx_seq_one_letter_code
_entity_poly.pdbx_strand_id
1 'polypeptide(L)'
;KWIGKQILKNETTGHGTYLFGMEESYGCLIGTYARDKDAISATAALCEAAAYYKQKGMTLWDAMIAMYEKYGYYKDAVKAIGLSGIEGLAKIQSIMETLRNNTPTEVGGYKVTSARDYKLDTIKNMATGEVKPTGLPSSNVLYYDLEDGAWICVRPSGTEPKIKFYFGVKGTSLKDAEEKENALGAAVMAMVDKMM
;
A
#
# COMPACT_ATOMS: atom_id res chain seq x y z
N LYS A 1 -5.26 -8.21 11.24
CA LYS A 1 -4.94 -9.65 11.09
C LYS A 1 -3.42 -9.88 11.07
N TRP A 2 -2.67 -9.23 10.19
CA TRP A 2 -1.22 -9.48 10.03
C TRP A 2 -0.40 -8.93 11.21
N ILE A 3 -0.77 -7.78 11.78
CA ILE A 3 -0.16 -7.22 12.99
C ILE A 3 -0.25 -8.23 14.14
N GLY A 4 -1.46 -8.72 14.45
CA GLY A 4 -1.65 -9.72 15.50
C GLY A 4 -0.90 -11.04 15.25
N LYS A 5 -0.79 -11.47 13.96
CA LYS A 5 0.00 -12.64 13.59
C LYS A 5 1.50 -12.42 13.83
N GLN A 6 2.00 -11.20 13.55
CA GLN A 6 3.41 -10.87 13.81
C GLN A 6 3.73 -10.85 15.31
N ILE A 7 2.82 -10.30 16.13
CA ILE A 7 2.95 -10.34 17.60
C ILE A 7 3.06 -11.80 18.07
N LEU A 8 2.10 -12.65 17.66
CA LEU A 8 2.11 -14.06 18.03
C LEU A 8 3.41 -14.76 17.59
N LYS A 9 3.89 -14.48 16.37
CA LYS A 9 5.15 -15.05 15.88
C LYS A 9 6.32 -14.63 16.76
N ASN A 10 6.44 -13.36 17.12
CA ASN A 10 7.53 -12.88 17.97
C ASN A 10 7.48 -13.54 19.36
N GLU A 11 6.28 -13.67 19.95
CA GLU A 11 6.09 -14.32 21.25
C GLU A 11 6.43 -15.81 21.23
N THR A 12 6.04 -16.52 20.18
CA THR A 12 6.25 -17.98 20.08
C THR A 12 7.65 -18.37 19.67
N THR A 13 8.34 -17.54 18.88
CA THR A 13 9.69 -17.83 18.40
C THR A 13 10.79 -17.20 19.25
N GLY A 14 10.45 -16.23 20.10
CA GLY A 14 11.41 -15.40 20.82
C GLY A 14 12.28 -14.50 19.93
N HIS A 15 11.96 -14.40 18.64
CA HIS A 15 12.70 -13.57 17.68
C HIS A 15 12.06 -12.21 17.48
N GLY A 16 12.81 -11.16 17.81
CA GLY A 16 12.39 -9.77 17.66
C GLY A 16 11.41 -9.31 18.75
N THR A 17 11.32 -8.01 18.91
CA THR A 17 10.39 -7.36 19.83
C THR A 17 9.38 -6.55 19.01
N TYR A 18 8.09 -6.80 19.23
CA TYR A 18 7.06 -5.98 18.63
C TYR A 18 6.97 -4.64 19.39
N LEU A 19 7.09 -3.55 18.67
CA LEU A 19 7.02 -2.20 19.22
C LEU A 19 5.75 -1.48 18.75
N PHE A 20 5.50 -1.51 17.43
CA PHE A 20 4.46 -0.72 16.79
C PHE A 20 4.01 -1.37 15.48
N GLY A 21 2.74 -1.26 15.15
CA GLY A 21 2.19 -1.64 13.85
C GLY A 21 1.08 -0.68 13.45
N MET A 22 0.98 -0.42 12.16
CA MET A 22 -0.05 0.46 11.59
C MET A 22 -0.62 -0.12 10.31
N GLU A 23 -1.81 0.34 9.95
CA GLU A 23 -2.47 0.08 8.68
C GLU A 23 -2.60 1.40 7.89
N GLU A 24 -2.72 1.29 6.56
CA GLU A 24 -2.94 2.45 5.70
C GLU A 24 -4.24 3.21 6.03
N SER A 25 -5.18 2.54 6.67
CA SER A 25 -6.46 3.08 7.14
C SER A 25 -6.41 3.70 8.54
N TYR A 26 -5.25 4.18 8.96
CA TYR A 26 -4.96 4.91 10.20
C TYR A 26 -5.02 4.10 11.50
N GLY A 27 -5.31 2.81 11.45
CA GLY A 27 -5.33 1.96 12.64
C GLY A 27 -3.91 1.68 13.14
N CYS A 28 -3.64 1.93 14.43
CA CYS A 28 -2.36 1.69 15.09
C CYS A 28 -2.51 0.75 16.28
N LEU A 29 -1.45 -0.02 16.55
CA LEU A 29 -1.29 -0.80 17.78
C LEU A 29 0.12 -0.65 18.31
N ILE A 30 0.24 -0.22 19.56
CA ILE A 30 1.50 -0.02 20.28
C ILE A 30 1.62 -1.09 21.36
N GLY A 31 2.74 -1.85 21.33
CA GLY A 31 2.95 -2.94 22.27
C GLY A 31 2.06 -4.17 22.01
N THR A 32 2.04 -5.11 22.95
CA THR A 32 1.48 -6.46 22.75
C THR A 32 0.25 -6.78 23.61
N TYR A 33 -0.30 -5.80 24.32
CA TYR A 33 -1.43 -5.99 25.23
C TYR A 33 -2.76 -6.33 24.53
N ALA A 34 -2.87 -6.02 23.24
CA ALA A 34 -4.01 -6.32 22.39
C ALA A 34 -3.56 -6.99 21.07
N ARG A 35 -4.52 -7.47 20.27
CA ARG A 35 -4.26 -8.10 18.97
C ARG A 35 -4.95 -7.35 17.82
N ASP A 36 -5.57 -6.25 18.11
CA ASP A 36 -6.18 -5.35 17.14
C ASP A 36 -5.82 -3.89 17.45
N LYS A 37 -6.05 -3.01 16.49
CA LYS A 37 -5.75 -1.58 16.61
C LYS A 37 -6.49 -0.97 17.78
N ASP A 38 -5.83 -0.02 18.46
CA ASP A 38 -6.38 0.68 19.61
C ASP A 38 -6.18 2.20 19.48
N ALA A 39 -7.28 2.90 19.26
CA ALA A 39 -7.28 4.34 19.08
C ALA A 39 -6.92 5.10 20.37
N ILE A 40 -7.19 4.52 21.54
CA ILE A 40 -6.91 5.19 22.83
C ILE A 40 -5.41 5.25 23.07
N SER A 41 -4.72 4.12 22.94
CA SER A 41 -3.26 4.10 23.07
C SER A 41 -2.55 4.86 21.96
N ALA A 42 -3.09 4.82 20.72
CA ALA A 42 -2.58 5.62 19.61
C ALA A 42 -2.67 7.12 19.90
N THR A 43 -3.80 7.58 20.45
CA THR A 43 -3.98 8.99 20.84
C THR A 43 -3.02 9.38 21.96
N ALA A 44 -2.88 8.56 23.00
CA ALA A 44 -1.94 8.80 24.08
C ALA A 44 -0.50 8.93 23.58
N ALA A 45 -0.05 8.00 22.72
CA ALA A 45 1.29 8.05 22.15
C ALA A 45 1.50 9.26 21.23
N LEU A 46 0.47 9.70 20.49
CA LEU A 46 0.56 10.91 19.70
C LEU A 46 0.68 12.17 20.56
N CYS A 47 -0.04 12.23 21.68
CA CYS A 47 0.11 13.33 22.65
C CYS A 47 1.51 13.34 23.28
N GLU A 48 2.04 12.17 23.63
CA GLU A 48 3.39 12.03 24.18
C GLU A 48 4.44 12.47 23.15
N ALA A 49 4.31 12.04 21.89
CA ALA A 49 5.18 12.48 20.80
C ALA A 49 5.11 14.00 20.60
N ALA A 50 3.92 14.59 20.65
CA ALA A 50 3.75 16.04 20.54
C ALA A 50 4.43 16.78 21.69
N ALA A 51 4.31 16.29 22.92
CA ALA A 51 4.99 16.88 24.09
C ALA A 51 6.51 16.77 23.96
N TYR A 52 7.03 15.61 23.52
CA TYR A 52 8.47 15.40 23.29
C TYR A 52 9.05 16.37 22.25
N TYR A 53 8.40 16.52 21.10
CA TYR A 53 8.85 17.43 20.07
C TYR A 53 8.70 18.90 20.46
N LYS A 54 7.64 19.24 21.19
CA LYS A 54 7.46 20.60 21.75
C LYS A 54 8.61 21.00 22.66
N GLN A 55 9.14 20.08 23.50
CA GLN A 55 10.32 20.34 24.33
C GLN A 55 11.58 20.63 23.49
N LYS A 56 11.62 20.19 22.26
CA LYS A 56 12.70 20.46 21.29
C LYS A 56 12.43 21.69 20.42
N GLY A 57 11.37 22.46 20.69
CA GLY A 57 10.96 23.61 19.87
C GLY A 57 10.36 23.22 18.51
N MET A 58 9.91 21.98 18.34
CA MET A 58 9.37 21.44 17.10
C MET A 58 7.89 21.15 17.23
N THR A 59 7.18 21.32 16.13
CA THR A 59 5.82 20.78 15.96
C THR A 59 5.88 19.33 15.46
N LEU A 60 4.74 18.61 15.46
CA LEU A 60 4.66 17.30 14.81
C LEU A 60 4.90 17.39 13.29
N TRP A 61 4.53 18.52 12.68
CA TRP A 61 4.82 18.79 11.27
C TRP A 61 6.32 18.88 11.02
N ASP A 62 7.07 19.62 11.82
CA ASP A 62 8.52 19.73 11.71
C ASP A 62 9.18 18.35 11.89
N ALA A 63 8.69 17.54 12.82
CA ALA A 63 9.15 16.17 13.03
C ALA A 63 8.87 15.28 11.81
N MET A 64 7.72 15.43 11.16
CA MET A 64 7.38 14.71 9.94
C MET A 64 8.28 15.13 8.77
N ILE A 65 8.55 16.42 8.60
CA ILE A 65 9.49 16.91 7.58
C ILE A 65 10.89 16.33 7.81
N ALA A 66 11.39 16.37 9.05
CA ALA A 66 12.70 15.76 9.38
C ALA A 66 12.73 14.24 9.10
N MET A 67 11.62 13.54 9.27
CA MET A 67 11.48 12.14 8.91
C MET A 67 11.56 11.95 7.40
N TYR A 68 10.86 12.77 6.60
CA TYR A 68 10.96 12.73 5.14
C TYR A 68 12.36 13.05 4.63
N GLU A 69 13.02 14.05 5.20
CA GLU A 69 14.43 14.39 4.86
C GLU A 69 15.36 13.21 5.12
N LYS A 70 15.15 12.49 6.22
CA LYS A 70 15.99 11.36 6.62
C LYS A 70 15.74 10.10 5.80
N TYR A 71 14.48 9.76 5.50
CA TYR A 71 14.09 8.47 4.93
C TYR A 71 13.60 8.56 3.49
N GLY A 72 13.27 9.74 2.98
CA GLY A 72 12.73 10.00 1.66
C GLY A 72 11.28 10.48 1.70
N TYR A 73 10.90 11.21 0.67
CA TYR A 73 9.56 11.79 0.51
C TYR A 73 8.64 10.79 -0.17
N TYR A 74 8.02 9.92 0.63
CA TYR A 74 7.05 8.94 0.14
C TYR A 74 5.64 9.53 0.17
N LYS A 75 4.86 9.26 -0.87
CA LYS A 75 3.46 9.63 -0.94
C LYS A 75 2.64 8.50 -1.52
N ASP A 76 1.59 8.12 -0.82
CA ASP A 76 0.66 7.06 -1.20
C ASP A 76 -0.73 7.63 -1.42
N ALA A 77 -1.46 7.05 -2.36
CA ALA A 77 -2.85 7.41 -2.61
C ALA A 77 -3.71 6.19 -2.96
N VAL A 78 -5.02 6.38 -2.91
CA VAL A 78 -6.00 5.39 -3.33
C VAL A 78 -7.04 6.04 -4.24
N LYS A 79 -7.34 5.38 -5.35
CA LYS A 79 -8.50 5.66 -6.19
C LYS A 79 -9.46 4.48 -6.13
N ALA A 80 -10.75 4.76 -6.03
CA ALA A 80 -11.77 3.73 -5.98
C ALA A 80 -12.82 3.98 -7.06
N ILE A 81 -13.20 2.92 -7.77
CA ILE A 81 -14.26 2.96 -8.77
C ILE A 81 -15.40 2.08 -8.25
N GLY A 82 -16.58 2.68 -8.06
CA GLY A 82 -17.82 1.99 -7.74
C GLY A 82 -18.58 1.67 -9.02
N LEU A 83 -18.95 0.41 -9.20
CA LEU A 83 -19.71 -0.06 -10.36
C LEU A 83 -20.94 -0.81 -9.84
N SER A 84 -22.10 -0.21 -9.93
CA SER A 84 -23.34 -0.73 -9.35
C SER A 84 -23.90 -1.92 -10.14
N GLY A 85 -24.63 -2.81 -9.44
CA GLY A 85 -25.36 -3.92 -10.03
C GLY A 85 -24.49 -5.14 -10.41
N ILE A 86 -25.15 -6.14 -10.98
CA ILE A 86 -24.52 -7.40 -11.43
C ILE A 86 -23.51 -7.14 -12.55
N GLU A 87 -23.84 -6.24 -13.47
CA GLU A 87 -22.94 -5.84 -14.55
C GLU A 87 -21.67 -5.17 -14.03
N GLY A 88 -21.79 -4.37 -12.95
CA GLY A 88 -20.66 -3.76 -12.29
C GLY A 88 -19.69 -4.77 -11.68
N LEU A 89 -20.21 -5.83 -11.05
CA LEU A 89 -19.37 -6.93 -10.52
C LEU A 89 -18.66 -7.69 -11.66
N ALA A 90 -19.37 -7.99 -12.74
CA ALA A 90 -18.77 -8.65 -13.91
C ALA A 90 -17.65 -7.77 -14.52
N LYS A 91 -17.86 -6.45 -14.57
CA LYS A 91 -16.87 -5.50 -15.07
C LYS A 91 -15.62 -5.46 -14.20
N ILE A 92 -15.79 -5.44 -12.87
CA ILE A 92 -14.67 -5.51 -11.91
C ILE A 92 -13.84 -6.79 -12.14
N GLN A 93 -14.50 -7.92 -12.30
CA GLN A 93 -13.80 -9.18 -12.59
C GLN A 93 -13.06 -9.13 -13.93
N SER A 94 -13.70 -8.58 -14.98
CA SER A 94 -13.08 -8.39 -16.29
C SER A 94 -11.81 -7.52 -16.22
N ILE A 95 -11.84 -6.42 -15.46
CA ILE A 95 -10.67 -5.57 -15.23
C ILE A 95 -9.54 -6.36 -14.57
N MET A 96 -9.84 -7.12 -13.50
CA MET A 96 -8.84 -7.95 -12.82
C MET A 96 -8.24 -9.03 -13.73
N GLU A 97 -9.05 -9.67 -14.56
CA GLU A 97 -8.58 -10.69 -15.51
C GLU A 97 -7.77 -10.07 -16.65
N THR A 98 -8.17 -8.92 -17.15
CA THR A 98 -7.41 -8.17 -18.17
C THR A 98 -6.02 -7.80 -17.64
N LEU A 99 -5.93 -7.24 -16.44
CA LEU A 99 -4.66 -6.88 -15.80
C LEU A 99 -3.80 -8.10 -15.49
N ARG A 100 -4.40 -9.22 -15.15
CA ARG A 100 -3.71 -10.49 -14.87
C ARG A 100 -3.13 -11.10 -16.13
N ASN A 101 -3.91 -11.15 -17.19
CA ASN A 101 -3.50 -11.78 -18.46
C ASN A 101 -2.59 -10.88 -19.28
N ASN A 102 -2.79 -9.56 -19.17
CA ASN A 102 -2.02 -8.54 -19.88
C ASN A 102 -1.30 -7.62 -18.88
N THR A 103 -0.35 -8.19 -18.13
CA THR A 103 0.47 -7.43 -17.19
C THR A 103 1.08 -6.21 -17.89
N PRO A 104 0.85 -4.98 -17.41
CA PRO A 104 1.43 -3.81 -18.01
C PRO A 104 2.97 -3.85 -17.91
N THR A 105 3.66 -3.39 -18.92
CA THR A 105 5.12 -3.25 -18.93
C THR A 105 5.57 -1.89 -18.42
N GLU A 106 4.66 -0.90 -18.51
CA GLU A 106 4.88 0.48 -18.07
C GLU A 106 3.56 1.13 -17.66
N VAL A 107 3.57 1.97 -16.62
CA VAL A 107 2.45 2.80 -16.19
C VAL A 107 2.97 4.17 -15.79
N GLY A 108 2.45 5.23 -16.43
CA GLY A 108 2.78 6.62 -16.10
C GLY A 108 4.26 6.97 -16.26
N GLY A 109 4.96 6.34 -17.20
CA GLY A 109 6.39 6.53 -17.43
C GLY A 109 7.30 5.67 -16.56
N TYR A 110 6.73 4.89 -15.61
CA TYR A 110 7.49 3.94 -14.79
C TYR A 110 7.40 2.54 -15.40
N LYS A 111 8.54 1.90 -15.65
CA LYS A 111 8.57 0.49 -16.05
C LYS A 111 8.16 -0.40 -14.89
N VAL A 112 7.41 -1.45 -15.19
CA VAL A 112 7.07 -2.50 -14.23
C VAL A 112 8.28 -3.44 -14.11
N THR A 113 8.83 -3.53 -12.90
CA THR A 113 10.00 -4.37 -12.60
C THR A 113 9.60 -5.76 -12.11
N SER A 114 8.47 -5.85 -11.39
CA SER A 114 7.93 -7.11 -10.89
C SER A 114 6.40 -7.05 -10.86
N ALA A 115 5.76 -8.18 -11.13
CA ALA A 115 4.32 -8.35 -11.04
C ALA A 115 3.99 -9.51 -10.09
N ARG A 116 3.14 -9.21 -9.09
CA ARG A 116 2.68 -10.21 -8.11
C ARG A 116 1.20 -10.47 -8.29
N ASP A 117 0.86 -11.74 -8.45
CA ASP A 117 -0.53 -12.20 -8.43
C ASP A 117 -0.76 -13.09 -7.22
N TYR A 118 -1.44 -12.55 -6.22
CA TYR A 118 -1.71 -13.28 -4.99
C TYR A 118 -2.80 -14.37 -5.15
N LYS A 119 -3.60 -14.32 -6.24
CA LYS A 119 -4.55 -15.38 -6.56
C LYS A 119 -3.85 -16.62 -7.09
N LEU A 120 -2.80 -16.41 -7.88
CA LEU A 120 -2.01 -17.49 -8.50
C LEU A 120 -0.75 -17.84 -7.70
N ASP A 121 -0.49 -17.18 -6.57
CA ASP A 121 0.72 -17.34 -5.74
C ASP A 121 2.01 -17.14 -6.54
N THR A 122 2.08 -16.08 -7.38
CA THR A 122 3.23 -15.82 -8.24
C THR A 122 3.82 -14.43 -8.06
N ILE A 123 5.14 -14.35 -8.13
CA ILE A 123 5.93 -13.12 -8.30
C ILE A 123 6.76 -13.31 -9.57
N LYS A 124 6.48 -12.52 -10.59
CA LYS A 124 7.20 -12.55 -11.86
C LYS A 124 8.16 -11.37 -11.95
N ASN A 125 9.45 -11.64 -12.14
CA ASN A 125 10.42 -10.62 -12.52
C ASN A 125 10.23 -10.28 -14.00
N MET A 126 9.99 -9.01 -14.32
CA MET A 126 9.64 -8.59 -15.69
C MET A 126 10.85 -8.57 -16.63
N ALA A 127 12.07 -8.42 -16.10
CA ALA A 127 13.29 -8.40 -16.91
C ALA A 127 13.78 -9.81 -17.26
N THR A 128 13.72 -10.76 -16.29
CA THR A 128 14.24 -12.12 -16.47
C THR A 128 13.18 -13.14 -16.83
N GLY A 129 11.90 -12.85 -16.56
CA GLY A 129 10.80 -13.79 -16.68
C GLY A 129 10.74 -14.83 -15.53
N GLU A 130 11.67 -14.78 -14.57
CA GLU A 130 11.68 -15.70 -13.43
C GLU A 130 10.40 -15.57 -12.61
N VAL A 131 9.82 -16.70 -12.21
CA VAL A 131 8.60 -16.77 -11.39
C VAL A 131 8.90 -17.47 -10.08
N LYS A 132 8.49 -16.84 -8.95
CA LYS A 132 8.61 -17.37 -7.59
C LYS A 132 7.24 -17.33 -6.90
N PRO A 133 6.99 -18.19 -5.88
CA PRO A 133 5.78 -18.07 -5.07
C PRO A 133 5.83 -16.83 -4.17
N THR A 134 4.66 -16.26 -3.87
CA THR A 134 4.51 -15.18 -2.87
C THR A 134 4.64 -15.73 -1.44
N GLY A 135 4.30 -17.01 -1.23
CA GLY A 135 4.23 -17.64 0.08
C GLY A 135 3.12 -17.09 0.99
N LEU A 136 2.13 -16.41 0.40
CA LEU A 136 1.01 -15.80 1.11
C LEU A 136 -0.31 -16.50 0.76
N PRO A 137 -1.32 -16.44 1.64
CA PRO A 137 -2.64 -16.97 1.35
C PRO A 137 -3.23 -16.35 0.09
N SER A 138 -3.90 -17.18 -0.72
CA SER A 138 -4.56 -16.73 -1.96
C SER A 138 -5.55 -15.61 -1.70
N SER A 139 -5.45 -14.57 -2.51
CA SER A 139 -6.37 -13.43 -2.52
C SER A 139 -6.42 -12.78 -3.89
N ASN A 140 -7.58 -12.22 -4.28
CA ASN A 140 -7.71 -11.56 -5.58
C ASN A 140 -7.08 -10.16 -5.56
N VAL A 141 -5.75 -10.12 -5.51
CA VAL A 141 -4.93 -8.91 -5.48
C VAL A 141 -3.83 -9.02 -6.52
N LEU A 142 -3.61 -7.94 -7.24
CA LEU A 142 -2.45 -7.75 -8.12
C LEU A 142 -1.59 -6.63 -7.56
N TYR A 143 -0.28 -6.79 -7.63
CA TYR A 143 0.68 -5.79 -7.17
C TYR A 143 1.82 -5.67 -8.19
N TYR A 144 2.13 -4.46 -8.59
CA TYR A 144 3.20 -4.14 -9.52
C TYR A 144 4.25 -3.29 -8.82
N ASP A 145 5.47 -3.82 -8.72
CA ASP A 145 6.63 -3.02 -8.36
C ASP A 145 7.07 -2.24 -9.60
N LEU A 146 7.28 -0.97 -9.45
CA LEU A 146 7.70 -0.06 -10.52
C LEU A 146 9.14 0.42 -10.30
N GLU A 147 9.72 1.06 -11.31
CA GLU A 147 11.02 1.75 -11.15
C GLU A 147 10.94 2.83 -10.06
N ASP A 148 12.10 3.24 -9.55
CA ASP A 148 12.28 4.29 -8.52
C ASP A 148 11.51 4.05 -7.21
N GLY A 149 11.16 2.79 -6.92
CA GLY A 149 10.43 2.41 -5.72
C GLY A 149 8.95 2.79 -5.74
N ALA A 150 8.41 3.17 -6.90
CA ALA A 150 6.97 3.35 -7.09
C ALA A 150 6.27 1.98 -7.14
N TRP A 151 4.97 1.96 -6.90
CA TRP A 151 4.19 0.73 -6.89
C TRP A 151 2.71 0.97 -7.14
N ILE A 152 2.01 -0.07 -7.59
CA ILE A 152 0.56 -0.09 -7.76
C ILE A 152 0.02 -1.40 -7.19
N CYS A 153 -1.09 -1.31 -6.43
CA CYS A 153 -1.82 -2.47 -5.94
C CYS A 153 -3.28 -2.37 -6.37
N VAL A 154 -3.81 -3.41 -6.99
CA VAL A 154 -5.19 -3.48 -7.47
C VAL A 154 -5.95 -4.54 -6.69
N ARG A 155 -7.07 -4.12 -6.08
CA ARG A 155 -7.87 -4.99 -5.23
C ARG A 155 -9.36 -4.69 -5.36
N PRO A 156 -10.21 -5.67 -5.75
CA PRO A 156 -11.65 -5.54 -5.60
C PRO A 156 -12.05 -5.57 -4.12
N SER A 157 -13.11 -4.85 -3.77
CA SER A 157 -13.73 -4.95 -2.44
C SER A 157 -14.41 -6.31 -2.29
N GLY A 158 -14.31 -6.91 -1.10
CA GLY A 158 -15.01 -8.16 -0.78
C GLY A 158 -16.48 -7.98 -0.40
N THR A 159 -16.91 -6.75 -0.08
CA THR A 159 -18.23 -6.47 0.48
C THR A 159 -19.05 -5.48 -0.35
N GLU A 160 -18.42 -4.75 -1.24
CA GLU A 160 -19.05 -3.70 -2.05
C GLU A 160 -18.65 -3.86 -3.52
N PRO A 161 -19.48 -3.45 -4.48
CA PRO A 161 -19.14 -3.46 -5.90
C PRO A 161 -18.18 -2.31 -6.24
N LYS A 162 -16.97 -2.40 -5.73
CA LYS A 162 -15.89 -1.43 -5.87
C LYS A 162 -14.57 -2.12 -6.18
N ILE A 163 -13.74 -1.48 -7.00
CA ILE A 163 -12.34 -1.83 -7.18
C ILE A 163 -11.47 -0.67 -6.73
N LYS A 164 -10.42 -0.97 -5.99
CA LYS A 164 -9.49 0.03 -5.46
C LYS A 164 -8.11 -0.14 -6.11
N PHE A 165 -7.52 0.99 -6.42
CA PHE A 165 -6.17 1.13 -6.93
C PHE A 165 -5.38 1.93 -5.91
N TYR A 166 -4.49 1.27 -5.20
CA TYR A 166 -3.51 1.90 -4.31
C TYR A 166 -2.24 2.10 -5.11
N PHE A 167 -1.57 3.18 -4.92
CA PHE A 167 -0.28 3.44 -5.55
C PHE A 167 0.54 4.38 -4.69
N GLY A 168 1.86 4.23 -4.78
CA GLY A 168 2.80 5.05 -4.06
C GLY A 168 4.01 5.41 -4.89
N VAL A 169 4.59 6.53 -4.56
CA VAL A 169 5.78 7.09 -5.21
C VAL A 169 6.79 7.59 -4.20
N LYS A 170 8.02 7.77 -4.65
CA LYS A 170 9.08 8.45 -3.90
C LYS A 170 9.53 9.71 -4.63
N GLY A 171 9.50 10.83 -3.95
CA GLY A 171 9.99 12.12 -4.46
C GLY A 171 11.31 12.53 -3.85
N THR A 172 11.87 13.62 -4.39
CA THR A 172 13.03 14.34 -3.87
C THR A 172 12.63 15.49 -2.94
N SER A 173 11.35 15.86 -2.95
CA SER A 173 10.68 16.82 -2.07
C SER A 173 9.21 16.49 -1.94
N LEU A 174 8.49 17.13 -1.01
CA LEU A 174 7.03 16.99 -0.88
C LEU A 174 6.31 17.34 -2.18
N LYS A 175 6.71 18.43 -2.83
CA LYS A 175 6.14 18.87 -4.09
C LYS A 175 6.39 17.86 -5.21
N ASP A 176 7.62 17.37 -5.35
CA ASP A 176 7.95 16.35 -6.36
C ASP A 176 7.18 15.04 -6.13
N ALA A 177 7.06 14.62 -4.85
CA ALA A 177 6.25 13.45 -4.51
C ALA A 177 4.77 13.64 -4.87
N GLU A 178 4.21 14.84 -4.66
CA GLU A 178 2.83 15.17 -5.01
C GLU A 178 2.60 15.19 -6.53
N GLU A 179 3.50 15.79 -7.28
CA GLU A 179 3.45 15.83 -8.75
C GLU A 179 3.52 14.40 -9.33
N LYS A 180 4.43 13.57 -8.83
CA LYS A 180 4.56 12.16 -9.21
C LYS A 180 3.33 11.33 -8.85
N GLU A 181 2.79 11.51 -7.65
CA GLU A 181 1.58 10.81 -7.20
C GLU A 181 0.39 11.14 -8.09
N ASN A 182 0.18 12.43 -8.38
CA ASN A 182 -0.90 12.88 -9.27
C ASN A 182 -0.73 12.33 -10.69
N ALA A 183 0.49 12.33 -11.24
CA ALA A 183 0.78 11.81 -12.57
C ALA A 183 0.54 10.29 -12.65
N LEU A 184 1.04 9.53 -11.68
CA LEU A 184 0.83 8.08 -11.62
C LEU A 184 -0.65 7.75 -11.44
N GLY A 185 -1.36 8.48 -10.56
CA GLY A 185 -2.79 8.30 -10.34
C GLY A 185 -3.62 8.56 -11.61
N ALA A 186 -3.29 9.61 -12.37
CA ALA A 186 -3.92 9.89 -13.65
C ALA A 186 -3.66 8.78 -14.68
N ALA A 187 -2.43 8.28 -14.76
CA ALA A 187 -2.06 7.18 -15.67
C ALA A 187 -2.78 5.87 -15.32
N VAL A 188 -2.89 5.54 -14.03
CA VAL A 188 -3.65 4.37 -13.56
C VAL A 188 -5.11 4.50 -13.97
N MET A 189 -5.74 5.66 -13.77
CA MET A 189 -7.13 5.87 -14.16
C MET A 189 -7.33 5.78 -15.67
N ALA A 190 -6.45 6.40 -16.47
CA ALA A 190 -6.51 6.31 -17.92
C ALA A 190 -6.30 4.88 -18.46
N MET A 191 -5.50 4.08 -17.77
CA MET A 191 -5.34 2.65 -18.09
C MET A 191 -6.65 1.89 -17.85
N VAL A 192 -7.32 2.16 -16.73
CA VAL A 192 -8.57 1.48 -16.35
C VAL A 192 -9.73 1.91 -17.23
N ASP A 193 -9.83 3.19 -17.59
CA ASP A 193 -10.88 3.72 -18.47
C ASP A 193 -10.90 3.01 -19.85
N LYS A 194 -9.74 2.57 -20.34
CA LYS A 194 -9.65 1.78 -21.57
C LYS A 194 -10.18 0.35 -21.43
N MET A 195 -10.38 -0.12 -20.22
CA MET A 195 -10.90 -1.45 -19.91
C MET A 195 -12.40 -1.41 -19.56
N MET A 196 -12.95 -0.23 -19.32
CA MET A 196 -14.37 -0.01 -19.06
C MET A 196 -15.20 0.10 -20.32
#